data_8d99acde928c78f03880e5096a0882ea
#
_entry.id   8d99acde928c78f03880e5096a0882ea
#
_cell.length_a   1.000
_cell.length_b   1.000
_cell.length_c   1.000
_cell.angle_alpha   90.00
_cell.angle_beta   90.00
_cell.angle_gamma   90.00
#
_symmetry.space_group_name_H-M   'P 1'
#
loop_
_entity.id
_entity.type
_entity.pdbx_description
1 polymer ?
#
loop_
_entity_poly.entity_id
_entity_poly.type
_entity_poly.pdbx_seq_one_letter_code
_entity_poly.pdbx_strand_id
1 'polypeptide(L)'
;RLSFYHVVRECFKEKSVLLSTHILDDMNHLADNVLMLKSGEVIYHGTYIDFCHALDGRLFESFSPNRDSPTLPNDAVVVTEASAQGGTAYRFLSREAESSANHKYKNVDPTTEDIWNYYSQNHGNG
;
A
#
# COMPACT_ATOMS: atom_id res chain seq x y z
N ARG A 1 -6.61 -14.35 -15.96
CA ARG A 1 -5.34 -13.61 -15.82
C ARG A 1 -4.21 -14.47 -15.28
N LEU A 2 -4.53 -15.50 -14.48
CA LEU A 2 -3.51 -16.43 -14.00
C LEU A 2 -2.81 -17.16 -15.15
N SER A 3 -3.54 -17.52 -16.20
CA SER A 3 -2.95 -18.12 -17.38
C SER A 3 -1.95 -17.21 -18.07
N PHE A 4 -2.24 -15.91 -18.12
CA PHE A 4 -1.33 -14.92 -18.68
C PHE A 4 -0.04 -14.84 -17.87
N TYR A 5 -0.12 -14.82 -16.54
CA TYR A 5 1.06 -14.78 -15.69
C TYR A 5 1.94 -16.00 -15.89
N HIS A 6 1.33 -17.17 -15.97
CA HIS A 6 2.04 -18.42 -16.20
C HIS A 6 2.79 -18.39 -17.54
N VAL A 7 2.13 -17.93 -18.61
CA VAL A 7 2.75 -17.82 -19.93
C VAL A 7 3.96 -16.89 -19.88
N VAL A 8 3.82 -15.72 -19.27
CA VAL A 8 4.93 -14.76 -19.18
C VAL A 8 6.11 -15.38 -18.42
N ARG A 9 5.87 -16.02 -17.28
CA ARG A 9 6.94 -16.64 -16.49
C ARG A 9 7.66 -17.73 -17.24
N GLU A 10 6.92 -18.62 -17.91
CA GLU A 10 7.51 -19.76 -18.61
C GLU A 10 8.21 -19.36 -19.91
N CYS A 11 7.62 -18.45 -20.68
CA CYS A 11 8.17 -18.06 -21.98
C CYS A 11 9.37 -17.13 -21.88
N PHE A 12 9.48 -16.36 -20.79
CA PHE A 12 10.48 -15.31 -20.68
C PHE A 12 11.38 -15.45 -19.45
N LYS A 13 11.41 -16.61 -18.80
CA LYS A 13 12.10 -16.81 -17.53
C LYS A 13 13.60 -16.49 -17.56
N GLU A 14 14.25 -16.59 -18.71
CA GLU A 14 15.68 -16.27 -18.85
C GLU A 14 15.91 -14.95 -19.56
N LYS A 15 14.87 -14.12 -19.65
CA LYS A 15 14.92 -12.85 -20.37
C LYS A 15 14.51 -11.72 -19.45
N SER A 16 14.96 -10.52 -19.80
CA SER A 16 14.48 -9.29 -19.15
C SER A 16 13.17 -8.87 -19.80
N VAL A 17 12.14 -8.63 -18.98
CA VAL A 17 10.83 -8.23 -19.46
C VAL A 17 10.43 -6.94 -18.77
N LEU A 18 10.03 -5.93 -19.56
CA LEU A 18 9.47 -4.69 -19.05
C LEU A 18 7.96 -4.72 -19.29
N LEU A 19 7.19 -4.65 -18.22
CA LEU A 19 5.74 -4.63 -18.28
C LEU A 19 5.21 -3.32 -17.69
N SER A 20 4.41 -2.59 -18.48
CA SER A 20 3.73 -1.40 -18.00
C SER A 20 2.28 -1.78 -17.65
N THR A 21 1.85 -1.47 -16.43
CA THR A 21 0.50 -1.80 -15.99
C THR A 21 0.00 -0.81 -14.96
N HIS A 22 -1.32 -0.62 -14.92
CA HIS A 22 -2.00 0.10 -13.85
C HIS A 22 -2.72 -0.87 -12.90
N ILE A 23 -2.52 -2.16 -13.09
CA ILE A 23 -3.17 -3.22 -12.28
C ILE A 23 -2.16 -3.69 -11.24
N LEU A 24 -2.42 -3.37 -9.97
CA LEU A 24 -1.50 -3.71 -8.88
C LEU A 24 -1.29 -5.22 -8.75
N ASP A 25 -2.31 -6.01 -9.07
CA ASP A 25 -2.21 -7.46 -9.01
C ASP A 25 -1.15 -8.04 -9.95
N ASP A 26 -0.88 -7.36 -11.07
CA ASP A 26 0.18 -7.79 -11.98
C ASP A 26 1.55 -7.78 -11.31
N MET A 27 1.80 -6.82 -10.42
CA MET A 27 3.06 -6.75 -9.69
C MET A 27 3.26 -7.98 -8.80
N ASN A 28 2.19 -8.43 -8.15
CA ASN A 28 2.26 -9.57 -7.24
C ASN A 28 2.70 -10.85 -7.95
N HIS A 29 2.40 -10.96 -9.24
CA HIS A 29 2.64 -12.18 -10.00
C HIS A 29 3.89 -12.12 -10.87
N LEU A 30 4.31 -10.95 -11.30
CA LEU A 30 5.31 -10.81 -12.37
C LEU A 30 6.55 -10.04 -11.98
N ALA A 31 6.47 -9.13 -11.00
CA ALA A 31 7.54 -8.15 -10.80
C ALA A 31 8.66 -8.67 -9.91
N ASP A 32 9.90 -8.48 -10.34
CA ASP A 32 11.10 -8.58 -9.50
C ASP A 32 11.50 -7.19 -9.01
N ASN A 33 11.36 -6.21 -9.88
CA ASN A 33 11.63 -4.81 -9.59
C ASN A 33 10.42 -3.97 -9.95
N VAL A 34 10.23 -2.87 -9.25
CA VAL A 34 9.08 -1.99 -9.41
C VAL A 34 9.55 -0.56 -9.64
N LEU A 35 8.98 0.09 -10.64
CA LEU A 35 9.12 1.52 -10.87
C LEU A 35 7.70 2.09 -10.92
N MET A 36 7.37 2.97 -9.99
CA MET A 36 6.06 3.62 -9.95
C MET A 36 6.15 5.05 -10.43
N LEU A 37 5.24 5.40 -11.32
CA LEU A 37 5.17 6.74 -11.90
C LEU A 37 3.83 7.38 -11.55
N LYS A 38 3.88 8.66 -11.23
CA LYS A 38 2.67 9.48 -11.04
C LYS A 38 2.94 10.87 -11.58
N SER A 39 2.10 11.31 -12.51
CA SER A 39 2.20 12.65 -13.11
C SER A 39 3.60 12.95 -13.67
N GLY A 40 4.22 11.95 -14.31
CA GLY A 40 5.53 12.09 -14.92
C GLY A 40 6.71 11.97 -13.96
N GLU A 41 6.46 11.71 -12.69
CA GLU A 41 7.51 11.58 -11.69
C GLU A 41 7.63 10.17 -11.16
N VAL A 42 8.87 9.75 -10.84
CA VAL A 42 9.13 8.47 -10.19
C VAL A 42 8.82 8.62 -8.70
N ILE A 43 7.82 7.89 -8.21
CA ILE A 43 7.44 7.93 -6.80
C ILE A 43 7.97 6.75 -6.00
N TYR A 44 8.40 5.70 -6.67
CA TYR A 44 9.09 4.57 -6.06
C TYR A 44 9.92 3.85 -7.10
N HIS A 45 11.11 3.38 -6.68
CA HIS A 45 11.96 2.52 -7.50
C HIS A 45 12.73 1.58 -6.58
N GLY A 46 12.59 0.28 -6.80
CA GLY A 46 13.28 -0.72 -6.00
C GLY A 46 12.78 -2.12 -6.29
N THR A 47 13.19 -3.07 -5.47
CA THR A 47 12.73 -4.45 -5.62
C THR A 47 11.28 -4.57 -5.17
N TYR A 48 10.59 -5.57 -5.73
CA TYR A 48 9.22 -5.85 -5.31
C TYR A 48 9.17 -6.26 -3.83
N ILE A 49 10.18 -7.00 -3.36
CA ILE A 49 10.25 -7.42 -1.96
C ILE A 49 10.33 -6.21 -1.04
N ASP A 50 11.19 -5.25 -1.34
CA ASP A 50 11.29 -4.03 -0.54
C ASP A 50 10.00 -3.23 -0.58
N PHE A 51 9.35 -3.18 -1.73
CA PHE A 51 8.05 -2.53 -1.86
C PHE A 51 7.03 -3.15 -0.92
N CYS A 52 6.94 -4.48 -0.90
CA CYS A 52 5.97 -5.19 -0.06
C CYS A 52 6.19 -4.94 1.44
N HIS A 53 7.42 -4.67 1.85
CA HIS A 53 7.76 -4.48 3.26
C HIS A 53 7.89 -3.02 3.69
N ALA A 54 7.59 -2.08 2.78
CA ALA A 54 7.81 -0.66 3.04
C ALA A 54 7.07 -0.12 4.27
N LEU A 55 5.91 -0.65 4.58
CA LEU A 55 5.08 -0.19 5.70
C LEU A 55 4.94 -1.23 6.81
N ASP A 56 5.74 -2.28 6.80
CA ASP A 56 5.63 -3.36 7.78
C ASP A 56 5.75 -2.84 9.21
N GLY A 57 4.81 -3.26 10.06
CA GLY A 57 4.80 -2.89 11.47
C GLY A 57 4.39 -1.44 11.74
N ARG A 58 4.16 -0.66 10.70
CA ARG A 58 3.89 0.78 10.83
C ARG A 58 2.44 1.16 10.52
N LEU A 59 1.65 0.26 9.97
CA LEU A 59 0.29 0.54 9.53
C LEU A 59 -0.73 0.12 10.60
N PHE A 60 -1.63 1.03 10.91
CA PHE A 60 -2.68 0.82 11.92
C PHE A 60 -4.05 1.05 11.31
N GLU A 61 -5.06 0.46 11.94
CA GLU A 61 -6.44 0.60 11.50
C GLU A 61 -7.33 1.07 12.65
N SER A 62 -8.25 1.98 12.34
CA SER A 62 -9.28 2.45 13.26
C SER A 62 -10.61 2.47 12.53
N PHE A 63 -11.66 2.05 13.21
CA PHE A 63 -13.01 2.05 12.67
C PHE A 63 -13.83 3.15 13.34
N SER A 64 -14.49 3.97 12.53
CA SER A 64 -15.42 5.00 12.99
C SER A 64 -16.84 4.62 12.61
N PRO A 65 -17.72 4.38 13.59
CA PRO A 65 -19.10 3.99 13.30
C PRO A 65 -19.87 5.18 12.72
N ASN A 66 -20.78 4.86 11.79
CA ASN A 66 -21.69 5.81 11.17
C ASN A 66 -20.95 6.99 10.52
N ARG A 67 -21.32 8.22 10.87
CA ARG A 67 -20.71 9.45 10.34
C ARG A 67 -19.85 10.16 11.39
N ASP A 68 -19.50 9.47 12.45
CA ASP A 68 -18.69 10.06 13.50
C ASP A 68 -17.30 10.38 12.97
N SER A 69 -16.71 11.44 13.50
CA SER A 69 -15.33 11.78 13.20
C SER A 69 -14.40 10.69 13.72
N PRO A 70 -13.37 10.30 12.95
CA PRO A 70 -12.45 9.27 13.41
C PRO A 70 -11.64 9.74 14.61
N THR A 71 -11.42 8.83 15.55
CA THR A 71 -10.49 9.07 16.66
C THR A 71 -9.13 8.53 16.23
N LEU A 72 -8.26 9.42 15.80
CA LEU A 72 -6.92 9.07 15.31
C LEU A 72 -5.86 9.82 16.11
N PRO A 73 -4.61 9.31 16.15
CA PRO A 73 -3.51 10.08 16.76
C PRO A 73 -3.32 11.41 16.06
N ASN A 74 -2.76 12.39 16.76
CA ASN A 74 -2.55 13.72 16.19
C ASN A 74 -1.61 13.72 15.00
N ASP A 75 -0.67 12.76 14.95
CA ASP A 75 0.31 12.64 13.88
C ASP A 75 -0.10 11.63 12.80
N ALA A 76 -1.36 11.20 12.78
CA ALA A 76 -1.83 10.19 11.83
C ALA A 76 -1.78 10.71 10.40
N VAL A 77 -1.23 9.87 9.53
CA VAL A 77 -1.26 10.07 8.08
C VAL A 77 -2.11 8.96 7.49
N VAL A 78 -3.34 9.30 7.09
CA VAL A 78 -4.29 8.33 6.55
C VAL A 78 -3.87 7.96 5.13
N VAL A 79 -3.68 6.68 4.87
CA VAL A 79 -3.33 6.19 3.54
C VAL A 79 -4.52 5.53 2.83
N THR A 80 -5.45 4.95 3.58
CA THR A 80 -6.60 4.26 2.98
C THR A 80 -7.84 4.49 3.82
N GLU A 81 -8.95 4.80 3.15
CA GLU A 81 -10.28 4.86 3.74
C GLU A 81 -11.15 3.85 3.01
N ALA A 82 -11.88 3.04 3.75
CA ALA A 82 -12.79 2.07 3.16
C ALA A 82 -14.13 2.08 3.87
N SER A 83 -15.19 2.14 3.09
CA SER A 83 -16.54 2.01 3.63
C SER A 83 -16.74 0.59 4.15
N ALA A 84 -17.21 0.48 5.36
CA ALA A 84 -17.50 -0.80 5.98
C ALA A 84 -18.93 -0.76 6.53
N GLN A 85 -19.47 -1.93 6.83
CA GLN A 85 -20.82 -1.99 7.37
C GLN A 85 -20.89 -1.20 8.68
N GLY A 86 -21.72 -0.17 8.69
CA GLY A 86 -21.93 0.67 9.86
C GLY A 86 -20.95 1.79 10.05
N GLY A 87 -20.03 2.04 9.09
CA GLY A 87 -19.08 3.12 9.25
C GLY A 87 -17.94 3.11 8.23
N THR A 88 -16.79 3.64 8.64
CA THR A 88 -15.60 3.75 7.78
C THR A 88 -14.38 3.23 8.53
N ALA A 89 -13.58 2.42 7.84
CA ALA A 89 -12.29 1.95 8.35
C ALA A 89 -11.19 2.87 7.79
N TYR A 90 -10.30 3.31 8.66
CA TYR A 90 -9.18 4.16 8.30
C TYR A 90 -7.88 3.41 8.55
N ARG A 91 -7.00 3.37 7.55
CA ARG A 91 -5.65 2.85 7.70
C ARG A 91 -4.67 4.00 7.65
N PHE A 92 -3.74 4.04 8.59
CA PHE A 92 -2.90 5.20 8.79
C PHE A 92 -1.54 4.83 9.37
N LEU A 93 -0.58 5.73 9.18
CA LEU A 93 0.73 5.66 9.81
C LEU A 93 0.77 6.65 10.96
N SER A 94 1.41 6.28 12.06
CA SER A 94 1.53 7.16 13.22
C SER A 94 2.67 6.68 14.12
N ARG A 95 3.62 7.57 14.41
CA ARG A 95 4.68 7.27 15.37
C ARG A 95 4.13 7.15 16.77
N GLU A 96 3.12 7.94 17.10
CA GLU A 96 2.44 7.86 18.38
C GLU A 96 1.82 6.47 18.59
N ALA A 97 1.16 5.94 17.56
CA ALA A 97 0.56 4.62 17.63
C ALA A 97 1.63 3.52 17.74
N GLU A 98 2.76 3.66 17.05
CA GLU A 98 3.86 2.71 17.13
C GLU A 98 4.44 2.61 18.54
N SER A 99 4.52 3.74 19.25
CA SER A 99 5.12 3.80 20.58
C SER A 99 4.11 3.58 21.70
N SER A 100 2.81 3.47 21.39
CA SER A 100 1.77 3.31 22.39
C SER A 100 1.82 1.93 23.04
N ALA A 101 1.93 1.90 24.36
CA ALA A 101 1.88 0.67 25.13
C ALA A 101 0.45 0.14 25.31
N ASN A 102 -0.55 0.98 25.03
CA ASN A 102 -1.95 0.66 25.29
C ASN A 102 -2.62 -0.13 24.19
N HIS A 103 -1.94 -0.35 23.05
CA HIS A 103 -2.49 -1.07 21.89
C HIS A 103 -3.88 -0.57 21.49
N LYS A 104 -4.07 0.76 21.56
CA LYS A 104 -5.35 1.37 21.26
C LYS A 104 -5.78 1.17 19.81
N TYR A 105 -4.82 1.06 18.91
CA TYR A 105 -5.05 0.90 17.48
C TYR A 105 -4.52 -0.47 17.04
N LYS A 106 -5.22 -1.08 16.10
CA LYS A 106 -4.85 -2.39 15.59
C LYS A 106 -3.75 -2.25 14.53
N ASN A 107 -2.62 -2.91 14.75
CA ASN A 107 -1.57 -3.01 13.75
C ASN A 107 -2.02 -4.00 12.67
N VAL A 108 -1.93 -3.62 11.40
CA VAL A 108 -2.40 -4.44 10.28
C VAL A 108 -1.29 -4.63 9.25
N ASP A 109 -1.41 -5.70 8.48
CA ASP A 109 -0.49 -5.96 7.38
C ASP A 109 -0.83 -5.06 6.20
N PRO A 110 0.16 -4.39 5.59
CA PRO A 110 -0.09 -3.53 4.44
C PRO A 110 -0.50 -4.34 3.20
N THR A 111 -1.42 -3.77 2.42
CA THR A 111 -1.72 -4.26 1.09
C THR A 111 -0.92 -3.46 0.06
N THR A 112 -0.85 -3.94 -1.18
CA THR A 112 -0.20 -3.17 -2.26
C THR A 112 -0.89 -1.82 -2.46
N GLU A 113 -2.22 -1.77 -2.29
CA GLU A 113 -2.96 -0.51 -2.37
C GLU A 113 -2.54 0.48 -1.29
N ASP A 114 -2.38 0.03 -0.05
CA ASP A 114 -1.92 0.87 1.05
C ASP A 114 -0.56 1.50 0.72
N ILE A 115 0.36 0.70 0.21
CA ILE A 115 1.71 1.15 -0.12
C ILE A 115 1.69 2.14 -1.30
N TRP A 116 0.89 1.84 -2.33
CA TRP A 116 0.72 2.75 -3.46
C TRP A 116 0.17 4.09 -2.99
N ASN A 117 -0.86 4.08 -2.14
CA ASN A 117 -1.46 5.31 -1.62
C ASN A 117 -0.45 6.13 -0.81
N TYR A 118 0.37 5.47 -0.02
CA TYR A 118 1.40 6.14 0.76
C TYR A 118 2.38 6.92 -0.14
N TYR A 119 2.94 6.24 -1.15
CA TYR A 119 3.89 6.89 -2.05
C TYR A 119 3.23 7.95 -2.92
N SER A 120 2.00 7.70 -3.37
CA SER A 120 1.26 8.66 -4.18
C SER A 120 0.97 9.97 -3.44
N GLN A 121 0.61 9.87 -2.16
CA GLN A 121 0.30 11.05 -1.35
C GLN A 121 1.54 11.89 -1.06
N ASN A 122 2.66 11.23 -0.77
CA ASN A 122 3.89 11.94 -0.42
C ASN A 122 4.45 12.75 -1.61
N HIS A 123 4.15 12.36 -2.84
CA HIS A 123 4.59 13.07 -4.02
C HIS A 123 3.52 13.99 -4.62
N GLY A 124 2.24 13.74 -4.27
CA GLY A 124 1.13 14.50 -4.82
C GLY A 124 1.03 15.93 -4.34
N ASN A 125 1.71 16.28 -3.25
CA ASN A 125 1.66 17.60 -2.63
C ASN A 125 2.96 18.38 -2.81
N GLY A 126 3.85 17.84 -3.62
CA GLY A 126 5.14 18.50 -3.89
C GLY A 126 5.03 19.73 -4.76
#